data_0748ee4bf1e3a35b0df6c3e6eec895a1
#
_entry.id   0748ee4bf1e3a35b0df6c3e6eec895a1
#
_cell.length_a   1.000
_cell.length_b   1.000
_cell.length_c   1.000
_cell.angle_alpha   90.00
_cell.angle_beta   90.00
_cell.angle_gamma   90.00
#
_symmetry.space_group_name_H-M   'P 1'
#
loop_
_entity.id
_entity.type
_entity.pdbx_description
1 polymer ?
#
loop_
_entity_poly.entity_id
_entity_poly.type
_entity_poly.pdbx_seq_one_letter_code
_entity_poly.pdbx_strand_id
1 'polypeptide(L)'
;MRILIAEDDQVLADGLLRSLRASGYAVDQVGSGSEADAALASHEFDLVILDLGLPKLHGFEVLRKLRARGSSIPVLILTAADSVEQRVKGLDLGADDYMVKPFEL
;
A
#
# COMPACT_ATOMS: atom_id res chain seq x y z
N MET A 1 12.18 6.82 -8.87
CA MET A 1 11.31 6.50 -7.72
C MET A 1 10.76 5.10 -7.89
N ARG A 2 10.86 4.31 -6.86
CA ARG A 2 10.40 2.92 -6.86
C ARG A 2 9.17 2.76 -5.96
N ILE A 3 8.09 2.20 -6.51
CA ILE A 3 6.80 2.12 -5.84
C ILE A 3 6.40 0.66 -5.68
N LEU A 4 5.95 0.28 -4.50
CA LEU A 4 5.33 -1.02 -4.25
C LEU A 4 3.82 -0.85 -4.22
N ILE A 5 3.10 -1.67 -4.99
CA ILE A 5 1.65 -1.78 -4.93
C ILE A 5 1.30 -3.09 -4.25
N ALA A 6 0.63 -3.03 -3.11
CA ALA A 6 0.11 -4.19 -2.38
C ALA A 6 -1.41 -4.21 -2.53
N GLU A 7 -1.89 -4.96 -3.50
CA GLU A 7 -3.30 -5.03 -3.89
C GLU A 7 -3.59 -6.38 -4.53
N ASP A 8 -4.62 -7.08 -4.07
CA ASP A 8 -5.01 -8.40 -4.57
C ASP A 8 -6.05 -8.36 -5.69
N ASP A 9 -6.73 -7.24 -5.91
CA ASP A 9 -7.60 -7.04 -7.06
C ASP A 9 -6.74 -6.81 -8.31
N GLN A 10 -6.68 -7.80 -9.20
CA GLN A 10 -5.80 -7.76 -10.36
C GLN A 10 -6.15 -6.65 -11.35
N VAL A 11 -7.42 -6.33 -11.51
CA VAL A 11 -7.84 -5.27 -12.43
C VAL A 11 -7.33 -3.92 -11.94
N LEU A 12 -7.52 -3.64 -10.65
CA LEU A 12 -7.05 -2.41 -10.05
C LEU A 12 -5.51 -2.35 -10.01
N ALA A 13 -4.86 -3.44 -9.60
CA ALA A 13 -3.40 -3.50 -9.54
C ALA A 13 -2.78 -3.27 -10.93
N ASP A 14 -3.33 -3.89 -11.97
CA ASP A 14 -2.84 -3.71 -13.34
C ASP A 14 -3.03 -2.27 -13.83
N GLY A 15 -4.16 -1.66 -13.52
CA GLY A 15 -4.42 -0.26 -13.87
C GLY A 15 -3.43 0.70 -13.22
N LEU A 16 -3.19 0.53 -11.93
CA LEU A 16 -2.20 1.32 -11.20
C LEU A 16 -0.78 1.09 -11.73
N LEU A 17 -0.43 -0.18 -11.95
CA LEU A 17 0.90 -0.56 -12.46
C LEU A 17 1.19 0.12 -13.80
N ARG A 18 0.26 0.02 -14.74
CA ARG A 18 0.41 0.61 -16.08
C ARG A 18 0.49 2.12 -16.03
N SER A 19 -0.39 2.75 -15.25
CA SER A 19 -0.45 4.20 -15.12
C SER A 19 0.85 4.76 -14.54
N LEU A 20 1.36 4.15 -13.49
CA LEU A 20 2.57 4.61 -12.83
C LEU A 20 3.82 4.33 -13.66
N ARG A 21 3.89 3.19 -14.33
CA ARG A 21 4.99 2.87 -15.25
C ARG A 21 5.02 3.82 -16.45
N ALA A 22 3.84 4.18 -16.97
CA ALA A 22 3.73 5.15 -18.05
C ALA A 22 4.25 6.53 -17.64
N SER A 23 4.17 6.85 -16.35
CA SER A 23 4.73 8.09 -15.79
C SER A 23 6.22 8.00 -15.47
N GLY A 24 6.87 6.88 -15.76
CA GLY A 24 8.31 6.73 -15.62
C GLY A 24 8.79 6.13 -14.30
N TYR A 25 7.88 5.65 -13.45
CA TYR A 25 8.26 5.03 -12.17
C TYR A 25 8.59 3.54 -12.33
N ALA A 26 9.50 3.05 -11.50
CA ALA A 26 9.71 1.62 -11.33
C ALA A 26 8.66 1.10 -10.35
N VAL A 27 7.89 0.10 -10.74
CA VAL A 27 6.75 -0.36 -9.95
C VAL A 27 6.77 -1.88 -9.82
N ASP A 28 6.66 -2.36 -8.58
CA ASP A 28 6.46 -3.77 -8.27
C ASP A 28 5.05 -3.96 -7.66
N GLN A 29 4.46 -5.13 -7.87
CA GLN A 29 3.14 -5.45 -7.35
C GLN A 29 3.17 -6.78 -6.60
N VAL A 30 2.50 -6.82 -5.46
CA VAL A 30 2.28 -8.04 -4.66
C VAL A 30 0.80 -8.16 -4.34
N GLY A 31 0.33 -9.38 -4.10
CA GLY A 31 -1.09 -9.69 -3.90
C GLY A 31 -1.45 -10.09 -2.47
N SER A 32 -0.53 -10.04 -1.52
CA SER A 32 -0.80 -10.38 -0.12
C SER A 32 -0.03 -9.50 0.84
N GLY A 33 -0.53 -9.41 2.06
CA GLY A 33 0.16 -8.64 3.11
C GLY A 33 1.50 -9.26 3.51
N SER A 34 1.60 -10.58 3.51
CA SER A 34 2.87 -11.25 3.82
C SER A 34 3.93 -10.98 2.76
N GLU A 35 3.55 -10.97 1.48
CA GLU A 35 4.47 -10.60 0.39
C GLU A 35 4.88 -9.14 0.48
N ALA A 36 3.94 -8.26 0.82
CA ALA A 36 4.23 -6.84 1.02
C ALA A 36 5.23 -6.62 2.15
N ASP A 37 5.01 -7.28 3.29
CA ASP A 37 5.92 -7.18 4.43
C ASP A 37 7.33 -7.69 4.07
N ALA A 38 7.42 -8.82 3.40
CA ALA A 38 8.70 -9.37 2.95
C ALA A 38 9.41 -8.44 1.97
N ALA A 39 8.69 -7.87 1.02
CA ALA A 39 9.27 -6.93 0.04
C ALA A 39 9.79 -5.67 0.72
N LEU A 40 9.01 -5.10 1.64
CA LEU A 40 9.38 -3.89 2.38
C LEU A 40 10.57 -4.13 3.33
N ALA A 41 10.72 -5.35 3.84
CA ALA A 41 11.84 -5.70 4.71
C ALA A 41 13.15 -5.93 3.95
N SER A 42 13.07 -6.31 2.67
CA SER A 42 14.25 -6.76 1.89
C SER A 42 14.68 -5.78 0.80
N HIS A 43 13.84 -4.83 0.42
CA HIS A 43 14.14 -3.86 -0.65
C HIS A 43 13.78 -2.46 -0.22
N GLU A 44 14.43 -1.48 -0.86
CA GLU A 44 14.10 -0.07 -0.64
C GLU A 44 13.04 0.40 -1.65
N PHE A 45 11.98 0.99 -1.12
CA PHE A 45 10.94 1.65 -1.90
C PHE A 45 10.81 3.11 -1.48
N ASP A 46 10.34 3.94 -2.39
CA ASP A 46 10.11 5.37 -2.13
C ASP A 46 8.67 5.66 -1.75
N LEU A 47 7.76 4.75 -2.08
CA LEU A 47 6.33 4.86 -1.78
C LEU A 47 5.71 3.47 -1.76
N VAL A 48 4.78 3.24 -0.87
CA VAL A 48 3.92 2.05 -0.91
C VAL A 48 2.46 2.45 -1.01
N ILE A 49 1.74 1.81 -1.93
CA ILE A 49 0.29 1.89 -2.04
C ILE A 49 -0.25 0.58 -1.47
N LEU A 50 -1.04 0.68 -0.41
CA LEU A 50 -1.37 -0.45 0.45
C LEU A 50 -2.88 -0.60 0.61
N ASP A 51 -3.44 -1.70 0.12
CA ASP A 51 -4.81 -2.08 0.44
C ASP A 51 -4.87 -2.69 1.85
N LEU A 52 -5.93 -2.41 2.58
CA LEU A 52 -6.12 -2.96 3.92
C LEU A 52 -6.61 -4.39 3.90
N GLY A 53 -7.48 -4.74 2.95
CA GLY A 53 -8.11 -6.04 2.86
C GLY A 53 -7.26 -7.15 2.24
N LEU A 54 -5.94 -7.09 2.39
CA LEU A 54 -5.04 -8.08 1.81
C LEU A 54 -5.16 -9.44 2.51
N PRO A 55 -5.03 -10.55 1.75
CA PRO A 55 -4.96 -11.86 2.35
C PRO A 55 -3.65 -12.07 3.13
N LYS A 56 -3.65 -13.02 4.03
CA LYS A 56 -2.53 -13.52 4.84
C LYS A 56 -2.02 -12.55 5.91
N LEU A 57 -1.98 -11.24 5.65
CA LEU A 57 -1.60 -10.24 6.64
C LEU A 57 -2.36 -8.96 6.33
N HIS A 58 -3.15 -8.48 7.28
CA HIS A 58 -3.95 -7.27 7.12
C HIS A 58 -3.04 -6.05 6.88
N GLY A 59 -3.50 -5.11 6.05
CA GLY A 59 -2.71 -3.93 5.70
C GLY A 59 -2.25 -3.10 6.90
N PHE A 60 -3.06 -2.98 7.95
CA PHE A 60 -2.64 -2.29 9.18
C PHE A 60 -1.42 -2.97 9.84
N GLU A 61 -1.35 -4.29 9.81
CA GLU A 61 -0.20 -5.02 10.34
C GLU A 61 1.05 -4.80 9.50
N VAL A 62 0.90 -4.76 8.17
CA VAL A 62 2.01 -4.41 7.28
C VAL A 62 2.57 -3.04 7.62
N LEU A 63 1.68 -2.04 7.78
CA LEU A 63 2.05 -0.68 8.14
C LEU A 63 2.73 -0.62 9.50
N ARG A 64 2.15 -1.28 10.50
CA ARG A 64 2.71 -1.31 11.85
C ARG A 64 4.14 -1.90 11.84
N LYS A 65 4.34 -3.01 11.16
CA LYS A 65 5.65 -3.65 11.04
C LYS A 65 6.65 -2.76 10.31
N LEU A 66 6.21 -2.10 9.25
CA LEU A 66 7.05 -1.17 8.50
C LEU A 66 7.57 -0.04 9.40
N ARG A 67 6.68 0.60 10.14
CA ARG A 67 7.05 1.68 11.06
C ARG A 67 7.89 1.19 12.23
N ALA A 68 7.60 -0.01 12.74
CA ALA A 68 8.40 -0.62 13.82
C ALA A 68 9.85 -0.89 13.41
N ARG A 69 10.10 -1.12 12.11
CA ARG A 69 11.47 -1.25 11.58
C ARG A 69 12.21 0.08 11.43
N GLY A 70 11.57 1.19 11.77
CA GLY A 70 12.15 2.53 11.64
C GLY A 70 12.03 3.14 10.25
N SER A 71 11.30 2.52 9.34
CA SER A 71 11.06 3.09 8.01
C SER A 71 10.04 4.22 8.08
N SER A 72 10.34 5.32 7.40
CA SER A 72 9.46 6.49 7.28
C SER A 72 8.97 6.70 5.84
N ILE A 73 9.06 5.69 4.99
CA ILE A 73 8.60 5.84 3.61
C ILE A 73 7.12 6.21 3.55
N PRO A 74 6.72 7.05 2.60
CA PRO A 74 5.31 7.41 2.43
C PRO A 74 4.43 6.19 2.17
N VAL A 75 3.30 6.14 2.84
CA VAL A 75 2.29 5.08 2.69
C VAL A 75 0.96 5.71 2.33
N LEU A 76 0.42 5.33 1.18
CA LEU A 76 -0.95 5.64 0.78
C LEU A 76 -1.81 4.40 0.98
N ILE A 77 -2.77 4.48 1.88
CA ILE A 77 -3.76 3.42 2.04
C ILE A 77 -4.85 3.59 0.98
N LEU A 78 -5.20 2.49 0.33
CA LEU A 78 -6.17 2.45 -0.74
C LEU A 78 -7.11 1.27 -0.49
N THR A 79 -8.35 1.53 -0.09
CA THR A 79 -9.23 0.48 0.39
C THR A 79 -10.71 0.77 0.15
N ALA A 80 -11.54 -0.28 0.16
CA ALA A 80 -12.99 -0.15 0.15
C ALA A 80 -13.58 0.24 1.51
N ALA A 81 -12.79 0.15 2.59
CA ALA A 81 -13.24 0.48 3.94
C ALA A 81 -13.35 2.01 4.11
N ASP A 82 -14.58 2.51 4.18
CA ASP A 82 -14.86 3.94 4.31
C ASP A 82 -15.53 4.23 5.66
N SER A 83 -14.73 4.19 6.73
CA SER A 83 -15.18 4.65 8.02
C SER A 83 -14.20 5.63 8.61
N VAL A 84 -14.70 6.56 9.42
CA VAL A 84 -13.86 7.51 10.14
C VAL A 84 -12.87 6.77 11.05
N GLU A 85 -13.34 5.72 11.72
CA GLU A 85 -12.50 4.90 12.61
C GLU A 85 -11.33 4.25 11.87
N GLN A 86 -11.57 3.66 10.71
CA GLN A 86 -10.54 3.03 9.88
C GLN A 86 -9.54 4.07 9.38
N ARG A 87 -10.03 5.22 8.96
CA ARG A 87 -9.18 6.31 8.46
C ARG A 87 -8.29 6.87 9.56
N VAL A 88 -8.85 7.14 10.74
CA VAL A 88 -8.09 7.60 11.90
C VAL A 88 -7.05 6.57 12.31
N LYS A 89 -7.42 5.30 12.37
CA LYS A 89 -6.48 4.22 12.72
C LYS A 89 -5.31 4.13 11.74
N GLY A 90 -5.59 4.21 10.44
CA GLY A 90 -4.53 4.19 9.42
C GLY A 90 -3.55 5.33 9.58
N LEU A 91 -4.06 6.54 9.77
CA LEU A 91 -3.22 7.73 9.95
C LEU A 91 -2.45 7.67 11.27
N ASP A 92 -3.07 7.20 12.35
CA ASP A 92 -2.42 7.03 13.64
C ASP A 92 -1.29 5.97 13.59
N LEU A 93 -1.44 4.94 12.78
CA LEU A 93 -0.40 3.93 12.57
C LEU A 93 0.74 4.43 11.68
N GLY A 94 0.63 5.62 11.12
CA GLY A 94 1.68 6.26 10.37
C GLY A 94 1.50 6.31 8.86
N ALA A 95 0.27 6.07 8.35
CA ALA A 95 -0.02 6.33 6.95
C ALA A 95 -0.02 7.84 6.67
N ASP A 96 0.42 8.20 5.48
CA ASP A 96 0.48 9.61 5.07
C ASP A 96 -0.82 10.09 4.43
N ASP A 97 -1.55 9.17 3.81
CA ASP A 97 -2.84 9.49 3.19
C ASP A 97 -3.71 8.23 3.12
N TYR A 98 -5.00 8.44 2.81
CA TYR A 98 -6.02 7.40 2.81
C TYR A 98 -7.03 7.69 1.71
N MET A 99 -7.18 6.78 0.74
CA MET A 99 -8.15 6.91 -0.34
C MET A 99 -9.13 5.74 -0.33
N VAL A 100 -10.39 6.04 -0.62
CA VAL A 100 -11.47 5.05 -0.65
C VAL A 100 -11.80 4.67 -2.09
N LYS A 101 -11.93 3.38 -2.35
CA LYS A 101 -12.39 2.87 -3.65
C LYS A 101 -13.90 3.10 -3.81
N PRO A 102 -14.41 3.34 -5.03
CA PRO A 102 -13.66 3.54 -6.27
C PRO A 102 -13.10 4.95 -6.37
N PHE A 103 -12.04 5.12 -7.13
CA PHE A 103 -11.40 6.41 -7.36
C PHE A 103 -10.98 6.52 -8.83
N GLU A 104 -10.73 7.76 -9.27
CA GLU A 104 -10.21 8.02 -10.62
C GLU A 104 -8.68 8.11 -10.58
N LEU A 105 -8.06 7.52 -11.54
CA LEU A 105 -6.61 7.61 -11.73
C LEU A 105 -6.20 8.86 -12.50
#